data_225c2e638a7d963bba1ff43723ba5520
#
_entry.id   225c2e638a7d963bba1ff43723ba5520
#
_cell.length_a   1.000
_cell.length_b   1.000
_cell.length_c   1.000
_cell.angle_alpha   90.00
_cell.angle_beta   90.00
_cell.angle_gamma   90.00
#
_symmetry.space_group_name_H-M   'P 1'
#
loop_
_entity.id
_entity.type
_entity.pdbx_description
1 polymer ?
#
loop_
_entity_poly.entity_id
_entity_poly.type
_entity_poly.pdbx_seq_one_letter_code
_entity_poly.pdbx_strand_id
1 'polypeptide(L)'
;HIMNKLTIIDTGCANLSSVKFAFDHLGYRAEITRDIHKIQSANKLLLPGVGTAMAAMRNLQERNLIDCIRNATQPMLGICLGMQLMTEFSTEGNVATLGLMNGQTDLIPNSGLPLPHMGWNKVRYTPGHPLFAGIEQDSHFYFVHSYAIQPNESTIATSCYGMDFSAAIANKNFYGVQFHPERSGKNGA
;
A
#
# COMPACT_ATOMS: atom_id res chain seq x y z
N HIS A 1 1.71 -20.34 -14.00
CA HIS A 1 2.18 -19.51 -15.09
C HIS A 1 3.23 -18.54 -14.59
N ILE A 2 4.41 -18.56 -15.21
CA ILE A 2 5.56 -17.77 -14.75
C ILE A 2 5.30 -16.25 -14.76
N MET A 3 4.27 -15.81 -15.45
CA MET A 3 3.90 -14.38 -15.55
C MET A 3 3.46 -13.78 -14.23
N ASN A 4 3.08 -14.60 -13.26
CA ASN A 4 2.57 -14.10 -11.98
C ASN A 4 3.67 -13.95 -10.92
N LYS A 5 4.91 -13.74 -11.34
CA LYS A 5 6.01 -13.53 -10.41
C LYS A 5 5.89 -12.15 -9.76
N LEU A 6 6.04 -12.13 -8.43
CA LEU A 6 5.93 -10.92 -7.62
C LEU A 6 7.11 -10.85 -6.65
N THR A 7 7.80 -9.72 -6.64
CA THR A 7 8.90 -9.51 -5.69
C THR A 7 8.41 -8.62 -4.56
N ILE A 8 8.47 -9.14 -3.34
CA ILE A 8 8.09 -8.44 -2.12
C ILE A 8 9.34 -7.84 -1.49
N ILE A 9 9.34 -6.52 -1.32
CA ILE A 9 10.48 -5.84 -0.70
C ILE A 9 10.49 -6.16 0.79
N ASP A 10 11.60 -6.67 1.29
CA ASP A 10 11.79 -6.94 2.71
C ASP A 10 12.01 -5.62 3.45
N THR A 11 10.93 -5.08 3.97
CA THR A 11 10.92 -3.83 4.73
C THR A 11 11.24 -4.02 6.20
N GLY A 12 11.49 -5.25 6.63
CA GLY A 12 11.71 -5.57 8.05
C GLY A 12 10.42 -5.59 8.87
N CYS A 13 9.25 -5.54 8.25
CA CYS A 13 7.99 -5.60 8.98
C CYS A 13 7.68 -7.03 9.44
N ALA A 14 6.81 -7.14 10.46
CA ALA A 14 6.60 -8.42 11.16
C ALA A 14 5.84 -9.48 10.36
N ASN A 15 5.08 -9.09 9.33
CA ASN A 15 4.13 -9.99 8.66
C ASN A 15 4.52 -10.38 7.23
N LEU A 16 5.81 -10.31 6.89
CA LEU A 16 6.26 -10.61 5.53
C LEU A 16 5.90 -12.01 5.06
N SER A 17 6.09 -13.01 5.91
CA SER A 17 5.76 -14.40 5.58
C SER A 17 4.27 -14.58 5.34
N SER A 18 3.42 -13.91 6.12
CA SER A 18 1.97 -13.95 5.95
C SER A 18 1.54 -13.32 4.64
N VAL A 19 2.16 -12.19 4.27
CA VAL A 19 1.89 -11.51 3.00
C VAL A 19 2.29 -12.41 1.83
N LYS A 20 3.49 -12.98 1.90
CA LYS A 20 3.96 -13.94 0.88
C LYS A 20 2.99 -15.11 0.73
N PHE A 21 2.61 -15.71 1.84
CA PHE A 21 1.68 -16.85 1.84
C PHE A 21 0.36 -16.48 1.17
N ALA A 22 -0.20 -15.31 1.51
CA ALA A 22 -1.47 -14.87 0.95
C ALA A 22 -1.37 -14.67 -0.57
N PHE A 23 -0.31 -14.06 -1.07
CA PHE A 23 -0.12 -13.88 -2.50
C PHE A 23 0.17 -15.19 -3.23
N ASP A 24 0.94 -16.09 -2.62
CA ASP A 24 1.14 -17.43 -3.19
C ASP A 24 -0.20 -18.17 -3.31
N HIS A 25 -1.08 -18.02 -2.32
CA HIS A 25 -2.41 -18.63 -2.33
C HIS A 25 -3.30 -18.06 -3.43
N LEU A 26 -3.11 -16.80 -3.80
CA LEU A 26 -3.83 -16.17 -4.89
C LEU A 26 -3.29 -16.52 -6.28
N GLY A 27 -2.28 -17.35 -6.36
CA GLY A 27 -1.70 -17.79 -7.63
C GLY A 27 -0.46 -17.03 -8.06
N TYR A 28 0.04 -16.13 -7.23
CA TYR A 28 1.31 -15.44 -7.49
C TYR A 28 2.47 -16.31 -7.05
N ARG A 29 3.61 -16.06 -7.66
CA ARG A 29 4.87 -16.65 -7.24
C ARG A 29 5.68 -15.56 -6.55
N ALA A 30 5.52 -15.45 -5.23
CA ALA A 30 6.08 -14.36 -4.46
C ALA A 30 7.46 -14.71 -3.89
N GLU A 31 8.37 -13.76 -3.96
CA GLU A 31 9.71 -13.86 -3.37
C GLU A 31 9.97 -12.64 -2.50
N ILE A 32 10.40 -12.86 -1.26
CA ILE A 32 10.78 -11.78 -0.34
C ILE A 32 12.28 -11.53 -0.48
N THR A 33 12.68 -10.29 -0.69
CA THR A 33 14.10 -9.96 -0.80
C THR A 33 14.38 -8.51 -0.39
N ARG A 34 15.59 -8.26 0.11
CA ARG A 34 16.15 -6.92 0.28
C ARG A 34 17.38 -6.71 -0.59
N ASP A 35 17.66 -7.64 -1.48
CA ASP A 35 18.77 -7.54 -2.42
C ASP A 35 18.42 -6.51 -3.49
N ILE A 36 19.19 -5.44 -3.55
CA ILE A 36 18.94 -4.32 -4.49
C ILE A 36 18.93 -4.81 -5.94
N HIS A 37 19.81 -5.72 -6.31
CA HIS A 37 19.87 -6.23 -7.68
C HIS A 37 18.61 -7.01 -8.04
N LYS A 38 18.10 -7.83 -7.12
CA LYS A 38 16.85 -8.57 -7.34
C LYS A 38 15.66 -7.63 -7.44
N ILE A 39 15.62 -6.58 -6.61
CA ILE A 39 14.55 -5.58 -6.66
C ILE A 39 14.60 -4.84 -8.00
N GLN A 40 15.78 -4.39 -8.42
CA GLN A 40 15.94 -3.66 -9.69
C GLN A 40 15.55 -4.49 -10.90
N SER A 41 15.78 -5.80 -10.87
CA SER A 41 15.47 -6.68 -12.00
C SER A 41 14.06 -7.26 -11.95
N ALA A 42 13.30 -7.01 -10.89
CA ALA A 42 11.95 -7.53 -10.74
C ALA A 42 10.99 -6.85 -11.73
N ASN A 43 10.02 -7.59 -12.23
CA ASN A 43 8.99 -7.05 -13.12
C ASN A 43 7.89 -6.31 -12.37
N LYS A 44 7.54 -6.78 -11.17
CA LYS A 44 6.51 -6.19 -10.31
C LYS A 44 6.99 -6.21 -8.88
N LEU A 45 6.79 -5.11 -8.18
CA LEU A 45 7.22 -4.94 -6.80
C LEU A 45 6.03 -4.73 -5.88
N LEU A 46 6.13 -5.30 -4.69
CA LEU A 46 5.17 -5.08 -3.61
C LEU A 46 5.91 -4.41 -2.46
N LEU A 47 5.37 -3.30 -1.97
CA LEU A 47 5.86 -2.62 -0.78
C LEU A 47 4.87 -2.86 0.36
N PRO A 48 5.07 -3.90 1.16
CA PRO A 48 4.20 -4.17 2.31
C PRO A 48 4.57 -3.27 3.47
N GLY A 49 3.72 -3.23 4.48
CA GLY A 49 4.07 -2.53 5.71
C GLY A 49 3.03 -2.74 6.78
N VAL A 50 3.52 -2.97 8.00
CA VAL A 50 2.73 -2.97 9.22
C VAL A 50 3.54 -2.26 10.30
N GLY A 51 2.87 -1.75 11.32
CA GLY A 51 3.53 -1.01 12.37
C GLY A 51 3.49 0.49 12.12
N THR A 52 4.54 1.19 12.51
CA THR A 52 4.58 2.65 12.41
C THR A 52 5.41 3.12 11.21
N ALA A 53 5.04 4.31 10.71
CA ALA A 53 5.78 4.92 9.61
C ALA A 53 7.24 5.20 9.99
N MET A 54 7.48 5.64 11.23
CA MET A 54 8.84 5.91 11.70
C MET A 54 9.70 4.66 11.69
N ALA A 55 9.20 3.55 12.23
CA ALA A 55 9.94 2.29 12.25
C ALA A 55 10.18 1.76 10.84
N ALA A 56 9.18 1.86 9.98
CA ALA A 56 9.29 1.42 8.59
C ALA A 56 10.36 2.21 7.83
N MET A 57 10.36 3.54 7.96
CA MET A 57 11.37 4.38 7.30
C MET A 57 12.77 4.10 7.83
N ARG A 58 12.90 3.87 9.14
CA ARG A 58 14.19 3.50 9.73
C ARG A 58 14.70 2.17 9.16
N ASN A 59 13.83 1.18 9.06
CA ASN A 59 14.19 -0.13 8.51
C ASN A 59 14.61 -0.03 7.05
N LEU A 60 13.91 0.78 6.25
CA LEU A 60 14.29 0.99 4.85
C LEU A 60 15.65 1.67 4.74
N GLN A 61 15.93 2.65 5.60
CA GLN A 61 17.20 3.35 5.62
C GLN A 61 18.35 2.41 6.01
N GLU A 62 18.16 1.60 7.04
CA GLU A 62 19.17 0.63 7.49
C GLU A 62 19.49 -0.41 6.42
N ARG A 63 18.51 -0.74 5.57
CA ARG A 63 18.67 -1.70 4.46
C ARG A 63 19.15 -1.05 3.17
N ASN A 64 19.34 0.27 3.17
CA ASN A 64 19.75 1.04 1.98
C ASN A 64 18.73 0.90 0.83
N LEU A 65 17.44 0.83 1.14
CA LEU A 65 16.38 0.59 0.15
C LEU A 65 15.68 1.85 -0.31
N ILE A 66 15.86 2.99 0.37
CA ILE A 66 15.10 4.21 0.06
C ILE A 66 15.35 4.67 -1.38
N ASP A 67 16.59 4.82 -1.78
CA ASP A 67 16.91 5.27 -3.13
C ASP A 67 16.53 4.23 -4.17
N CYS A 68 16.71 2.96 -3.87
CA CYS A 68 16.30 1.86 -4.74
C CYS A 68 14.79 1.93 -5.04
N ILE A 69 13.98 2.18 -4.02
CA ILE A 69 12.54 2.32 -4.17
C ILE A 69 12.19 3.57 -4.96
N ARG A 70 12.80 4.71 -4.63
CA ARG A 70 12.54 5.97 -5.33
C ARG A 70 12.89 5.92 -6.81
N ASN A 71 13.91 5.17 -7.16
CA ASN A 71 14.39 5.07 -8.54
C ASN A 71 13.76 3.91 -9.33
N ALA A 72 12.88 3.14 -8.72
CA ALA A 72 12.22 2.04 -9.41
C ALA A 72 11.33 2.56 -10.55
N THR A 73 11.38 1.88 -11.68
CA THR A 73 10.59 2.22 -12.87
C THR A 73 9.49 1.20 -13.17
N GLN A 74 9.62 0.00 -12.65
CA GLN A 74 8.61 -1.03 -12.81
C GLN A 74 7.41 -0.77 -11.89
N PRO A 75 6.25 -1.38 -12.16
CA PRO A 75 5.09 -1.21 -11.30
C PRO A 75 5.38 -1.62 -9.85
N MET A 76 4.99 -0.77 -8.92
CA MET A 76 5.11 -1.01 -7.49
C MET A 76 3.79 -0.73 -6.80
N LEU A 77 3.31 -1.70 -6.00
CA LEU A 77 2.09 -1.56 -5.21
C LEU A 77 2.45 -1.50 -3.74
N GLY A 78 2.09 -0.40 -3.08
CA GLY A 78 2.17 -0.27 -1.63
C GLY A 78 0.85 -0.69 -0.99
N ILE A 79 0.91 -1.47 0.07
CA ILE A 79 -0.27 -1.97 0.78
C ILE A 79 -0.28 -1.44 2.19
N CYS A 80 -1.40 -0.85 2.60
CA CYS A 80 -1.64 -0.33 3.95
C CYS A 80 -0.56 0.69 4.32
N LEU A 81 0.29 0.40 5.30
CA LEU A 81 1.40 1.28 5.65
C LEU A 81 2.33 1.52 4.45
N GLY A 82 2.52 0.52 3.59
CA GLY A 82 3.32 0.66 2.37
C GLY A 82 2.78 1.76 1.46
N MET A 83 1.47 1.88 1.32
CA MET A 83 0.86 2.99 0.60
C MET A 83 1.17 4.33 1.28
N GLN A 84 1.00 4.38 2.60
CA GLN A 84 1.22 5.62 3.36
C GLN A 84 2.66 6.11 3.23
N LEU A 85 3.63 5.20 3.17
CA LEU A 85 5.03 5.56 2.99
C LEU A 85 5.32 6.22 1.64
N MET A 86 4.45 6.05 0.65
CA MET A 86 4.63 6.65 -0.67
C MET A 86 4.39 8.16 -0.69
N THR A 87 3.71 8.70 0.31
CA THR A 87 3.48 10.14 0.42
C THR A 87 4.72 10.87 0.95
N GLU A 88 4.60 12.17 1.22
CA GLU A 88 5.71 13.01 1.62
C GLU A 88 6.00 12.97 3.11
N PHE A 89 4.98 12.76 3.94
CA PHE A 89 5.10 12.90 5.38
C PHE A 89 4.03 12.08 6.10
N SER A 90 4.36 11.59 7.31
CA SER A 90 3.39 10.95 8.19
C SER A 90 3.45 11.59 9.57
N THR A 91 2.29 11.95 10.10
CA THR A 91 2.18 12.44 11.49
C THR A 91 2.33 11.32 12.51
N GLU A 92 2.31 10.07 12.07
CA GLU A 92 2.66 8.93 12.92
C GLU A 92 4.17 8.93 13.14
N GLY A 93 4.60 9.59 14.22
CA GLY A 93 6.01 9.78 14.52
C GLY A 93 6.64 11.01 13.88
N ASN A 94 5.85 11.83 13.19
CA ASN A 94 6.33 13.04 12.51
C ASN A 94 7.57 12.78 11.66
N VAL A 95 7.43 11.89 10.68
CA VAL A 95 8.54 11.43 9.85
C VAL A 95 8.30 11.73 8.37
N ALA A 96 9.35 12.20 7.68
CA ALA A 96 9.33 12.29 6.23
C ALA A 96 9.33 10.88 5.64
N THR A 97 8.48 10.64 4.66
CA THR A 97 8.35 9.34 4.01
C THR A 97 8.97 9.35 2.62
N LEU A 98 8.60 8.44 1.73
CA LEU A 98 9.34 8.24 0.48
C LEU A 98 9.20 9.38 -0.53
N GLY A 99 8.15 10.20 -0.43
CA GLY A 99 7.98 11.35 -1.32
C GLY A 99 7.75 10.98 -2.77
N LEU A 100 7.07 9.87 -3.03
CA LEU A 100 6.80 9.41 -4.40
C LEU A 100 5.60 10.13 -5.02
N MET A 101 4.75 10.72 -4.20
CA MET A 101 3.58 11.49 -4.63
C MET A 101 3.16 12.45 -3.53
N ASN A 102 2.38 13.45 -3.90
CA ASN A 102 1.88 14.44 -2.95
C ASN A 102 0.95 13.80 -1.94
N GLY A 103 0.94 14.37 -0.74
CA GLY A 103 0.03 13.97 0.32
C GLY A 103 0.73 13.76 1.63
N GLN A 104 -0.09 13.63 2.65
CA GLN A 104 0.34 13.45 4.02
C GLN A 104 -0.56 12.44 4.70
N THR A 105 0.02 11.61 5.55
CA THR A 105 -0.71 10.62 6.33
C THR A 105 -0.99 11.19 7.71
N ASP A 106 -2.25 11.26 8.09
CA ASP A 106 -2.70 11.82 9.37
C ASP A 106 -3.59 10.84 10.11
N LEU A 107 -3.64 10.98 11.45
CA LEU A 107 -4.57 10.22 12.27
C LEU A 107 -6.01 10.53 11.81
N ILE A 108 -6.81 9.49 11.67
CA ILE A 108 -8.24 9.67 11.34
C ILE A 108 -8.89 10.46 12.48
N PRO A 109 -9.59 11.59 12.18
CA PRO A 109 -10.19 12.42 13.21
C PRO A 109 -11.20 11.67 14.05
N ASN A 110 -11.36 12.09 15.32
CA ASN A 110 -12.36 11.55 16.20
C ASN A 110 -13.76 11.98 15.71
N SER A 111 -14.52 11.01 15.20
CA SER A 111 -15.87 11.23 14.69
C SER A 111 -16.90 10.40 15.47
N GLY A 112 -16.52 9.90 16.64
CA GLY A 112 -17.35 8.98 17.41
C GLY A 112 -17.22 7.52 16.98
N LEU A 113 -16.47 7.25 15.92
CA LEU A 113 -16.20 5.90 15.48
C LEU A 113 -14.91 5.37 16.10
N PRO A 114 -14.85 4.07 16.41
CA PRO A 114 -13.64 3.50 17.03
C PRO A 114 -12.45 3.46 16.05
N LEU A 115 -11.23 3.56 16.60
CA LEU A 115 -10.00 3.35 15.87
C LEU A 115 -9.31 2.07 16.38
N PRO A 116 -8.69 1.27 15.48
CA PRO A 116 -8.59 1.50 14.04
C PRO A 116 -9.91 1.29 13.30
N HIS A 117 -10.02 1.87 12.11
CA HIS A 117 -11.03 1.47 11.14
C HIS A 117 -10.71 0.03 10.76
N MET A 118 -11.57 -0.90 11.14
CA MET A 118 -11.31 -2.33 10.96
C MET A 118 -12.55 -3.01 10.39
N GLY A 119 -12.36 -3.74 9.29
CA GLY A 119 -13.43 -4.50 8.66
C GLY A 119 -13.60 -4.18 7.19
N TRP A 120 -14.71 -4.65 6.64
CA TRP A 120 -15.05 -4.47 5.24
C TRP A 120 -15.73 -3.13 5.02
N ASN A 121 -15.30 -2.39 4.00
CA ASN A 121 -15.90 -1.11 3.64
C ASN A 121 -15.91 -0.93 2.13
N LYS A 122 -16.81 -0.09 1.67
CA LYS A 122 -17.00 0.20 0.25
C LYS A 122 -15.88 1.07 -0.28
N VAL A 123 -15.48 0.81 -1.51
CA VAL A 123 -14.50 1.62 -2.23
C VAL A 123 -15.14 2.15 -3.50
N ARG A 124 -15.04 3.48 -3.67
CA ARG A 124 -15.48 4.17 -4.88
C ARG A 124 -14.24 4.63 -5.63
N TYR A 125 -14.08 4.17 -6.85
CA TYR A 125 -12.89 4.45 -7.65
C TYR A 125 -13.20 5.34 -8.84
N THR A 126 -12.15 6.01 -9.36
CA THR A 126 -12.24 6.79 -10.59
C THR A 126 -12.42 5.83 -11.77
N PRO A 127 -13.51 5.97 -12.56
CA PRO A 127 -13.75 5.08 -13.70
C PRO A 127 -12.59 5.11 -14.71
N GLY A 128 -12.32 3.95 -15.29
CA GLY A 128 -11.31 3.79 -16.33
C GLY A 128 -9.88 3.56 -15.87
N HIS A 129 -9.62 3.60 -14.57
CA HIS A 129 -8.27 3.34 -14.09
C HIS A 129 -7.96 1.83 -14.13
N PRO A 130 -6.80 1.42 -14.71
CA PRO A 130 -6.48 -0.01 -14.88
C PRO A 130 -6.46 -0.82 -13.58
N LEU A 131 -6.11 -0.20 -12.45
CA LEU A 131 -6.04 -0.90 -11.17
C LEU A 131 -7.39 -1.49 -10.76
N PHE A 132 -8.49 -0.86 -11.17
CA PHE A 132 -9.83 -1.30 -10.82
C PHE A 132 -10.57 -1.93 -12.01
N ALA A 133 -9.86 -2.33 -13.06
CA ALA A 133 -10.48 -2.98 -14.19
C ALA A 133 -11.22 -4.26 -13.76
N GLY A 134 -12.49 -4.39 -14.14
CA GLY A 134 -13.31 -5.54 -13.79
C GLY A 134 -13.89 -5.54 -12.38
N ILE A 135 -13.67 -4.49 -11.60
CA ILE A 135 -14.19 -4.35 -10.25
C ILE A 135 -15.42 -3.43 -10.26
N GLU A 136 -16.51 -3.87 -9.64
CA GLU A 136 -17.73 -3.06 -9.55
C GLU A 136 -17.56 -1.91 -8.57
N GLN A 137 -18.23 -0.78 -8.84
CA GLN A 137 -18.27 0.34 -7.89
C GLN A 137 -18.90 -0.11 -6.58
N ASP A 138 -18.45 0.51 -5.50
CA ASP A 138 -18.87 0.22 -4.14
C ASP A 138 -18.62 -1.23 -3.72
N SER A 139 -17.69 -1.91 -4.37
CA SER A 139 -17.19 -3.20 -3.91
C SER A 139 -16.54 -3.06 -2.54
N HIS A 140 -16.64 -4.11 -1.73
CA HIS A 140 -16.08 -4.11 -0.38
C HIS A 140 -14.67 -4.68 -0.35
N PHE A 141 -13.81 -4.00 0.42
CA PHE A 141 -12.43 -4.42 0.67
C PHE A 141 -12.16 -4.38 2.17
N TYR A 142 -11.16 -5.12 2.61
CA TYR A 142 -10.82 -5.21 4.03
C TYR A 142 -9.83 -4.12 4.43
N PHE A 143 -10.18 -3.36 5.48
CA PHE A 143 -9.37 -2.27 6.02
C PHE A 143 -8.98 -2.56 7.47
N VAL A 144 -7.78 -2.15 7.84
CA VAL A 144 -7.35 -2.05 9.23
C VAL A 144 -6.28 -0.96 9.31
N HIS A 145 -6.67 0.25 9.75
CA HIS A 145 -5.76 1.38 9.85
C HIS A 145 -6.32 2.47 10.77
N SER A 146 -5.43 3.23 11.37
CA SER A 146 -5.80 4.40 12.19
C SER A 146 -5.38 5.72 11.54
N TYR A 147 -4.44 5.66 10.59
CA TYR A 147 -3.98 6.82 9.84
C TYR A 147 -4.44 6.71 8.40
N ALA A 148 -4.66 7.85 7.76
CA ALA A 148 -5.19 7.91 6.41
C ALA A 148 -4.66 9.12 5.66
N ILE A 149 -4.81 9.09 4.34
CA ILE A 149 -4.44 10.17 3.44
C ILE A 149 -5.73 10.83 2.96
N GLN A 150 -5.83 12.16 3.11
CA GLN A 150 -6.96 12.90 2.57
C GLN A 150 -6.95 12.84 1.04
N PRO A 151 -8.11 12.82 0.40
CA PRO A 151 -8.16 12.84 -1.07
C PRO A 151 -7.41 14.04 -1.65
N ASN A 152 -6.62 13.78 -2.69
CA ASN A 152 -5.87 14.79 -3.42
C ASN A 152 -5.76 14.37 -4.90
N GLU A 153 -4.91 15.05 -5.67
CA GLU A 153 -4.76 14.78 -7.10
C GLU A 153 -4.23 13.40 -7.44
N SER A 154 -3.59 12.72 -6.48
CA SER A 154 -3.09 11.36 -6.68
C SER A 154 -4.13 10.29 -6.32
N THR A 155 -5.27 10.68 -5.76
CA THR A 155 -6.29 9.74 -5.30
C THR A 155 -7.06 9.16 -6.49
N ILE A 156 -7.11 7.83 -6.57
CA ILE A 156 -7.86 7.12 -7.61
C ILE A 156 -9.05 6.34 -7.05
N ALA A 157 -9.15 6.23 -5.74
CA ALA A 157 -10.29 5.61 -5.08
C ALA A 157 -10.43 6.17 -3.68
N THR A 158 -11.67 6.26 -3.21
CA THR A 158 -12.01 6.77 -1.87
C THR A 158 -12.87 5.79 -1.12
N SER A 159 -12.83 5.91 0.20
CA SER A 159 -13.75 5.24 1.11
C SER A 159 -14.11 6.24 2.20
N CYS A 160 -15.08 5.89 3.04
CA CYS A 160 -15.55 6.79 4.10
C CYS A 160 -15.55 6.07 5.45
N TYR A 161 -14.95 6.72 6.44
CA TYR A 161 -15.02 6.28 7.83
C TYR A 161 -15.06 7.52 8.72
N GLY A 162 -16.27 8.09 8.87
CA GLY A 162 -16.45 9.38 9.50
C GLY A 162 -16.06 10.55 8.61
N MET A 163 -15.18 10.34 7.65
CA MET A 163 -14.80 11.29 6.62
C MET A 163 -14.24 10.50 5.42
N ASP A 164 -14.20 11.15 4.27
CA ASP A 164 -13.60 10.54 3.08
C ASP A 164 -12.08 10.47 3.23
N PHE A 165 -11.52 9.35 2.79
CA PHE A 165 -10.08 9.17 2.74
C PHE A 165 -9.68 8.45 1.46
N SER A 166 -8.38 8.52 1.11
CA SER A 166 -7.85 7.83 -0.06
C SER A 166 -7.79 6.33 0.21
N ALA A 167 -8.58 5.56 -0.53
CA ALA A 167 -8.50 4.11 -0.50
C ALA A 167 -7.43 3.60 -1.44
N ALA A 168 -7.12 4.36 -2.50
CA ALA A 168 -6.04 4.06 -3.43
C ALA A 168 -5.47 5.34 -4.01
N ILE A 169 -4.17 5.32 -4.27
CA ILE A 169 -3.40 6.43 -4.85
C ILE A 169 -2.54 5.91 -5.98
N ALA A 170 -2.19 6.79 -6.92
CA ALA A 170 -1.30 6.43 -8.02
C ALA A 170 -0.52 7.65 -8.51
N ASN A 171 0.74 7.43 -8.86
CA ASN A 171 1.57 8.40 -9.54
C ASN A 171 2.63 7.63 -10.33
N LYS A 172 2.64 7.80 -11.66
CA LYS A 172 3.57 7.10 -12.57
C LYS A 172 3.47 5.57 -12.37
N ASN A 173 4.58 4.92 -12.00
CA ASN A 173 4.65 3.47 -11.77
C ASN A 173 4.30 3.08 -10.34
N PHE A 174 4.01 4.05 -9.45
CA PHE A 174 3.71 3.80 -8.05
C PHE A 174 2.20 3.77 -7.83
N TYR A 175 1.75 2.70 -7.18
CA TYR A 175 0.34 2.49 -6.82
C TYR A 175 0.27 2.15 -5.34
N GLY A 176 -0.75 2.64 -4.66
CA GLY A 176 -0.95 2.29 -3.26
C GLY A 176 -2.41 2.00 -2.99
N VAL A 177 -2.67 1.05 -2.08
CA VAL A 177 -4.01 0.77 -1.58
C VAL A 177 -3.97 0.74 -0.05
N GLN A 178 -4.98 1.37 0.59
CA GLN A 178 -5.08 1.37 2.04
C GLN A 178 -5.60 0.05 2.57
N PHE A 179 -6.43 -0.61 1.80
CA PHE A 179 -6.97 -1.91 2.16
C PHE A 179 -5.94 -3.02 1.90
N HIS A 180 -6.26 -4.20 2.40
CA HIS A 180 -5.44 -5.39 2.19
C HIS A 180 -6.06 -6.24 1.07
N PRO A 181 -5.58 -6.13 -0.19
CA PRO A 181 -6.15 -6.89 -1.29
C PRO A 181 -6.00 -8.40 -1.08
N GLU A 182 -4.90 -8.82 -0.47
CA GLU A 182 -4.67 -10.23 -0.16
C GLU A 182 -5.66 -10.80 0.86
N ARG A 183 -6.37 -9.92 1.61
CA ARG A 183 -7.38 -10.31 2.61
C ARG A 183 -8.80 -9.93 2.17
N SER A 184 -8.97 -9.44 0.97
CA SER A 184 -10.24 -8.88 0.47
C SER A 184 -11.00 -9.84 -0.44
N GLY A 185 -10.70 -11.12 -0.35
CA GLY A 185 -11.37 -12.14 -1.16
C GLY A 185 -11.14 -11.93 -2.65
N LYS A 186 -12.12 -12.27 -3.48
CA LYS A 186 -11.97 -12.16 -4.94
C LYS A 186 -11.84 -10.72 -5.43
N ASN A 187 -12.37 -9.75 -4.69
CA ASN A 187 -12.25 -8.34 -5.09
C ASN A 187 -10.81 -7.84 -5.00
N GLY A 188 -10.04 -8.38 -4.04
CA GLY A 188 -8.65 -8.03 -3.87
C GLY A 188 -7.69 -8.78 -4.79
N ALA A 189 -8.14 -9.92 -5.28
CA ALA A 189 -7.32 -10.72 -6.17
C ALA A 189 -7.16 -10.06 -7.55
#